data_28ae054e968a07c253ec7341d7c9c4e6
#
_entry.id   28ae054e968a07c253ec7341d7c9c4e6
#
_cell.length_a   1.000
_cell.length_b   1.000
_cell.length_c   1.000
_cell.angle_alpha   90.00
_cell.angle_beta   90.00
_cell.angle_gamma   90.00
#
_symmetry.space_group_name_H-M   'P 1'
#
loop_
_entity.id
_entity.type
_entity.pdbx_description
1 polymer ?
#
loop_
_entity_poly.entity_id
_entity_poly.type
_entity_poly.pdbx_seq_one_letter_code
_entity_poly.pdbx_strand_id
1 'polypeptide(L)'
;MHHSASLIQRIAAAGCVALGLMTLASSAPAQTKQKATPPVLVTSIGQSLDAFQVQLAIKRAGVAFQYDPRAEADKLAEVKTVFLAVGASLKGFGDAGITIKDELARTGKLLDAAKANGTYIVVLHMGGEERRDVLSNQLIELTAPRAHQLIVREDSDADGMFAGIAKAGNIPLTVIDNVLSLRKPLQEMFAGG
;
A
#
# COMPACT_ATOMS: atom_id res chain seq x y z
N MET A 1 -93.88 12.79 18.86
CA MET A 1 -93.83 14.27 18.88
C MET A 1 -92.42 14.65 18.58
N HIS A 2 -92.17 15.09 17.36
CA HIS A 2 -91.43 16.31 16.97
C HIS A 2 -89.99 16.46 17.56
N HIS A 3 -88.98 16.80 16.91
CA HIS A 3 -88.66 17.44 15.61
C HIS A 3 -87.17 17.11 15.34
N SER A 4 -86.84 16.81 14.13
CA SER A 4 -86.24 17.66 13.07
C SER A 4 -84.83 18.24 13.26
N ALA A 5 -84.03 17.85 12.35
CA ALA A 5 -82.96 18.62 11.62
C ALA A 5 -81.79 19.16 12.42
N SER A 6 -80.58 19.01 11.96
CA SER A 6 -80.10 19.57 10.69
C SER A 6 -78.66 19.14 10.42
N LEU A 7 -78.46 18.89 9.20
CA LEU A 7 -77.23 18.66 8.45
C LEU A 7 -76.29 19.88 8.49
N ILE A 8 -75.07 19.75 8.94
CA ILE A 8 -74.04 20.69 8.50
C ILE A 8 -72.82 19.85 8.15
N GLN A 9 -72.58 19.73 6.85
CA GLN A 9 -71.31 19.29 6.26
C GLN A 9 -70.17 20.25 6.64
N ARG A 10 -69.11 19.72 7.18
CA ARG A 10 -67.81 20.44 7.20
C ARG A 10 -66.79 19.61 6.45
N ILE A 11 -66.47 20.05 5.26
CA ILE A 11 -65.42 19.63 4.42
C ILE A 11 -64.11 20.04 5.11
N ALA A 12 -63.35 19.08 5.60
CA ALA A 12 -61.95 19.30 6.05
C ALA A 12 -61.03 18.85 4.93
N ALA A 13 -60.42 19.82 4.27
CA ALA A 13 -59.37 19.61 3.27
C ALA A 13 -58.14 19.03 3.93
N ALA A 14 -57.79 17.78 3.59
CA ALA A 14 -56.54 17.17 3.97
C ALA A 14 -55.39 17.69 3.08
N GLY A 15 -54.62 18.64 3.59
CA GLY A 15 -53.40 19.09 2.95
C GLY A 15 -52.31 18.04 3.12
N CYS A 16 -52.00 17.26 2.06
CA CYS A 16 -50.81 16.44 2.01
C CYS A 16 -49.58 17.33 1.86
N VAL A 17 -48.86 17.55 2.95
CA VAL A 17 -47.49 18.09 2.91
C VAL A 17 -46.59 16.95 2.53
N ALA A 18 -46.24 16.84 1.25
CA ALA A 18 -45.17 15.95 0.77
C ALA A 18 -43.80 16.51 1.22
N LEU A 19 -43.27 15.98 2.31
CA LEU A 19 -41.93 16.28 2.76
C LEU A 19 -40.96 15.54 1.83
N GLY A 20 -40.46 16.23 0.81
CA GLY A 20 -39.44 15.72 -0.09
C GLY A 20 -38.12 15.52 0.69
N LEU A 21 -37.76 14.27 1.04
CA LEU A 21 -36.42 13.93 1.45
C LEU A 21 -35.48 14.10 0.25
N MET A 22 -34.81 15.25 0.17
CA MET A 22 -33.64 15.40 -0.69
C MET A 22 -32.51 14.56 -0.06
N THR A 23 -32.29 13.35 -0.57
CA THR A 23 -31.10 12.59 -0.33
C THR A 23 -29.91 13.29 -0.98
N LEU A 24 -29.13 14.02 -0.19
CA LEU A 24 -27.83 14.50 -0.61
C LEU A 24 -26.95 13.26 -0.84
N ALA A 25 -26.87 12.84 -2.09
CA ALA A 25 -25.87 11.86 -2.52
C ALA A 25 -24.50 12.50 -2.28
N SER A 26 -23.86 12.15 -1.15
CA SER A 26 -22.48 12.48 -0.86
C SER A 26 -21.63 11.73 -1.87
N SER A 27 -21.25 12.38 -2.98
CA SER A 27 -20.24 11.88 -3.90
C SER A 27 -18.93 11.90 -3.14
N ALA A 28 -18.51 10.73 -2.63
CA ALA A 28 -17.17 10.55 -2.14
C ALA A 28 -16.19 10.97 -3.25
N PRO A 29 -15.18 11.83 -2.97
CA PRO A 29 -14.22 12.21 -3.98
C PRO A 29 -13.58 10.93 -4.50
N ALA A 30 -13.56 10.73 -5.81
CA ALA A 30 -12.83 9.66 -6.45
C ALA A 30 -11.37 9.81 -6.01
N GLN A 31 -10.89 8.89 -5.19
CA GLN A 31 -9.48 8.86 -4.80
C GLN A 31 -8.69 8.70 -6.09
N THR A 32 -8.04 9.77 -6.54
CA THR A 32 -7.06 9.69 -7.62
C THR A 32 -6.02 8.67 -7.19
N LYS A 33 -5.98 7.54 -7.92
CA LYS A 33 -5.09 6.43 -7.61
C LYS A 33 -3.66 6.98 -7.68
N GLN A 34 -3.01 7.13 -6.52
CA GLN A 34 -1.65 7.63 -6.41
C GLN A 34 -0.75 6.77 -7.31
N LYS A 35 0.14 7.41 -8.06
CA LYS A 35 1.07 6.73 -8.97
C LYS A 35 2.50 6.90 -8.49
N ALA A 36 3.35 5.95 -8.83
CA ALA A 36 4.78 6.06 -8.62
C ALA A 36 5.37 7.18 -9.49
N THR A 37 6.15 8.05 -8.87
CA THR A 37 6.86 9.16 -9.56
C THR A 37 8.24 9.36 -8.94
N PRO A 38 9.23 9.89 -9.69
CA PRO A 38 10.50 10.33 -9.10
C PRO A 38 10.31 11.53 -8.16
N PRO A 39 11.22 11.76 -7.23
CA PRO A 39 12.43 10.99 -6.90
C PRO A 39 12.14 9.64 -6.24
N VAL A 40 12.94 8.64 -6.59
CA VAL A 40 12.81 7.25 -6.14
C VAL A 40 13.92 6.89 -5.16
N LEU A 41 13.58 6.23 -4.05
CA LEU A 41 14.52 5.60 -3.12
C LEU A 41 14.31 4.09 -3.13
N VAL A 42 15.41 3.33 -3.10
CA VAL A 42 15.42 1.89 -2.90
C VAL A 42 16.14 1.58 -1.59
N THR A 43 15.50 0.87 -0.69
CA THR A 43 16.07 0.47 0.59
C THR A 43 15.78 -0.98 0.93
N SER A 44 16.60 -1.59 1.79
CA SER A 44 16.36 -2.92 2.33
C SER A 44 15.53 -2.84 3.61
N ILE A 45 14.65 -3.80 3.76
CA ILE A 45 13.95 -4.08 5.01
C ILE A 45 14.30 -5.51 5.41
N GLY A 46 15.20 -5.65 6.41
CA GLY A 46 15.72 -6.94 6.85
C GLY A 46 17.14 -7.22 6.39
N GLN A 47 17.81 -6.28 5.75
CA GLN A 47 19.23 -6.32 5.35
C GLN A 47 19.61 -7.49 4.43
N SER A 48 18.63 -7.98 3.63
CA SER A 48 18.90 -8.97 2.59
C SER A 48 19.50 -8.32 1.34
N LEU A 49 20.10 -9.15 0.46
CA LEU A 49 20.61 -8.69 -0.83
C LEU A 49 19.49 -8.36 -1.85
N ASP A 50 18.24 -8.56 -1.51
CA ASP A 50 17.12 -8.35 -2.44
C ASP A 50 17.03 -6.88 -2.90
N ALA A 51 17.34 -5.93 -2.01
CA ALA A 51 17.38 -4.51 -2.37
C ALA A 51 18.43 -4.20 -3.44
N PHE A 52 19.58 -4.91 -3.41
CA PHE A 52 20.60 -4.79 -4.45
C PHE A 52 20.11 -5.34 -5.79
N GLN A 53 19.35 -6.44 -5.79
CA GLN A 53 18.74 -6.99 -7.01
C GLN A 53 17.66 -6.05 -7.56
N VAL A 54 16.84 -5.50 -6.69
CA VAL A 54 15.78 -4.52 -7.07
C VAL A 54 16.37 -3.27 -7.69
N GLN A 55 17.43 -2.68 -7.10
CA GLN A 55 18.07 -1.50 -7.69
C GLN A 55 18.62 -1.75 -9.10
N LEU A 56 19.18 -2.94 -9.33
CA LEU A 56 19.66 -3.31 -10.67
C LEU A 56 18.52 -3.41 -11.69
N ALA A 57 17.36 -3.93 -11.27
CA ALA A 57 16.18 -4.00 -12.12
C ALA A 57 15.63 -2.59 -12.44
N ILE A 58 15.56 -1.69 -11.45
CA ILE A 58 15.15 -0.29 -11.62
C ILE A 58 16.09 0.44 -12.57
N LYS A 59 17.40 0.26 -12.40
CA LYS A 59 18.41 0.81 -13.32
C LYS A 59 18.21 0.36 -14.76
N ARG A 60 17.93 -0.94 -14.97
CA ARG A 60 17.65 -1.51 -16.29
C ARG A 60 16.33 -1.02 -16.89
N ALA A 61 15.38 -0.65 -16.06
CA ALA A 61 14.13 -0.03 -16.51
C ALA A 61 14.29 1.45 -16.90
N GLY A 62 15.45 2.05 -16.69
CA GLY A 62 15.74 3.45 -17.03
C GLY A 62 15.20 4.48 -16.04
N VAL A 63 14.77 4.05 -14.85
CA VAL A 63 14.26 4.93 -13.81
C VAL A 63 15.43 5.48 -12.97
N ALA A 64 15.47 6.79 -12.77
CA ALA A 64 16.44 7.41 -11.87
C ALA A 64 16.08 7.15 -10.41
N PHE A 65 17.03 6.72 -9.58
CA PHE A 65 16.81 6.38 -8.19
C PHE A 65 18.03 6.67 -7.32
N GLN A 66 17.80 6.79 -6.03
CA GLN A 66 18.81 6.70 -4.98
C GLN A 66 18.77 5.29 -4.37
N TYR A 67 19.94 4.74 -4.04
CA TYR A 67 20.05 3.46 -3.35
C TYR A 67 20.73 3.67 -2.01
N ASP A 68 20.01 3.39 -0.96
CA ASP A 68 20.53 3.36 0.41
C ASP A 68 19.90 2.16 1.14
N PRO A 69 20.61 1.03 1.30
CA PRO A 69 20.05 -0.17 1.92
C PRO A 69 19.72 0.01 3.40
N ARG A 70 20.18 1.10 4.02
CA ARG A 70 19.94 1.41 5.43
C ARG A 70 19.30 2.79 5.62
N ALA A 71 18.54 3.24 4.63
CA ALA A 71 17.89 4.54 4.69
C ALA A 71 17.08 4.74 5.96
N GLU A 72 17.26 5.87 6.59
CA GLU A 72 16.47 6.33 7.73
C GLU A 72 15.31 7.21 7.27
N ALA A 73 14.39 7.51 8.18
CA ALA A 73 13.15 8.23 7.88
C ALA A 73 13.36 9.63 7.27
N ASP A 74 14.45 10.32 7.63
CA ASP A 74 14.82 11.64 7.10
C ASP A 74 15.09 11.63 5.60
N LYS A 75 15.54 10.49 5.05
CA LYS A 75 15.75 10.32 3.61
C LYS A 75 14.48 10.42 2.79
N LEU A 76 13.32 10.30 3.41
CA LEU A 76 12.04 10.36 2.70
C LEU A 76 11.50 11.78 2.50
N ALA A 77 12.15 12.82 3.01
CA ALA A 77 11.63 14.19 2.95
C ALA A 77 11.33 14.65 1.50
N GLU A 78 12.16 14.28 0.53
CA GLU A 78 12.01 14.65 -0.87
C GLU A 78 11.64 13.47 -1.78
N VAL A 79 11.43 12.28 -1.22
CA VAL A 79 11.15 11.05 -1.97
C VAL A 79 9.65 10.96 -2.28
N LYS A 80 9.33 10.71 -3.56
CA LYS A 80 7.95 10.50 -4.01
C LYS A 80 7.57 9.03 -4.10
N THR A 81 8.56 8.16 -4.33
CA THR A 81 8.36 6.71 -4.38
C THR A 81 9.47 6.00 -3.62
N VAL A 82 9.12 5.12 -2.70
CA VAL A 82 10.07 4.25 -1.99
C VAL A 82 9.81 2.79 -2.32
N PHE A 83 10.87 2.08 -2.69
CA PHE A 83 10.89 0.64 -2.88
C PHE A 83 11.48 -0.01 -1.62
N LEU A 84 10.65 -0.77 -0.93
CA LEU A 84 11.02 -1.53 0.26
C LEU A 84 11.22 -3.00 -0.14
N ALA A 85 12.47 -3.43 -0.31
CA ALA A 85 12.80 -4.82 -0.56
C ALA A 85 12.87 -5.56 0.78
N VAL A 86 11.87 -6.40 1.03
CA VAL A 86 11.63 -7.02 2.33
C VAL A 86 12.14 -8.45 2.36
N GLY A 87 12.93 -8.77 3.37
CA GLY A 87 13.46 -10.11 3.63
C GLY A 87 14.59 -10.06 4.66
N ALA A 88 14.48 -10.86 5.72
CA ALA A 88 15.48 -10.87 6.79
C ALA A 88 16.76 -11.63 6.36
N SER A 89 17.89 -11.14 6.81
CA SER A 89 19.18 -11.80 6.68
C SER A 89 19.94 -11.71 8.00
N LEU A 90 20.10 -12.85 8.68
CA LEU A 90 20.87 -12.89 9.93
C LEU A 90 22.33 -12.44 9.71
N LYS A 91 22.93 -12.81 8.57
CA LYS A 91 24.23 -12.30 8.19
C LYS A 91 24.21 -10.79 7.99
N GLY A 92 23.20 -10.26 7.27
CA GLY A 92 23.05 -8.83 7.04
C GLY A 92 22.85 -8.05 8.34
N PHE A 93 22.11 -8.58 9.31
CA PHE A 93 21.97 -7.96 10.63
C PHE A 93 23.31 -7.94 11.38
N GLY A 94 24.07 -9.06 11.35
CA GLY A 94 25.40 -9.12 11.96
C GLY A 94 26.40 -8.14 11.33
N ASP A 95 26.45 -8.08 10.00
CA ASP A 95 27.31 -7.14 9.26
C ASP A 95 26.92 -5.67 9.52
N ALA A 96 25.64 -5.41 9.75
CA ALA A 96 25.13 -4.07 10.06
C ALA A 96 25.23 -3.71 11.55
N GLY A 97 25.51 -4.68 12.43
CA GLY A 97 25.55 -4.48 13.88
C GLY A 97 24.18 -4.16 14.50
N ILE A 98 23.10 -4.67 13.92
CA ILE A 98 21.73 -4.40 14.37
C ILE A 98 20.97 -5.69 14.70
N THR A 99 19.89 -5.54 15.45
CA THR A 99 18.96 -6.63 15.77
C THR A 99 17.68 -6.52 14.95
N ILE A 100 16.86 -7.57 14.96
CA ILE A 100 15.50 -7.50 14.37
C ILE A 100 14.66 -6.41 15.03
N LYS A 101 14.83 -6.17 16.33
CA LYS A 101 14.11 -5.11 17.05
C LYS A 101 14.47 -3.72 16.51
N ASP A 102 15.75 -3.48 16.24
CA ASP A 102 16.23 -2.22 15.66
C ASP A 102 15.68 -2.04 14.25
N GLU A 103 15.65 -3.10 13.45
CA GLU A 103 15.13 -3.07 12.09
C GLU A 103 13.62 -2.85 12.04
N LEU A 104 12.85 -3.48 12.93
CA LEU A 104 11.41 -3.21 13.07
C LEU A 104 11.14 -1.76 13.46
N ALA A 105 11.94 -1.20 14.40
CA ALA A 105 11.81 0.20 14.81
C ALA A 105 12.16 1.17 13.67
N ARG A 106 13.26 0.91 12.92
CA ARG A 106 13.65 1.70 11.74
C ARG A 106 12.55 1.65 10.67
N THR A 107 12.07 0.45 10.37
CA THR A 107 11.01 0.23 9.38
C THR A 107 9.73 0.97 9.75
N GLY A 108 9.32 0.92 11.03
CA GLY A 108 8.17 1.68 11.51
C GLY A 108 8.30 3.18 11.25
N LYS A 109 9.46 3.76 11.60
CA LYS A 109 9.75 5.19 11.34
C LYS A 109 9.73 5.55 9.84
N LEU A 110 10.29 4.68 8.99
CA LEU A 110 10.24 4.86 7.53
C LEU A 110 8.79 4.88 7.02
N LEU A 111 7.97 3.93 7.44
CA LEU A 111 6.57 3.85 7.03
C LEU A 111 5.74 5.04 7.51
N ASP A 112 5.99 5.53 8.72
CA ASP A 112 5.30 6.69 9.27
C ASP A 112 5.71 7.97 8.54
N ALA A 113 7.00 8.14 8.22
CA ALA A 113 7.48 9.24 7.40
C ALA A 113 6.92 9.19 5.97
N ALA A 114 6.89 8.00 5.35
CA ALA A 114 6.31 7.82 4.02
C ALA A 114 4.84 8.24 4.00
N LYS A 115 4.07 7.85 5.01
CA LYS A 115 2.67 8.24 5.16
C LYS A 115 2.52 9.75 5.35
N ALA A 116 3.33 10.36 6.21
CA ALA A 116 3.28 11.81 6.47
C ALA A 116 3.61 12.64 5.22
N ASN A 117 4.54 12.17 4.38
CA ASN A 117 4.99 12.86 3.17
C ASN A 117 4.14 12.51 1.93
N GLY A 118 3.18 11.59 2.03
CA GLY A 118 2.44 11.07 0.88
C GLY A 118 3.32 10.33 -0.12
N THR A 119 4.39 9.66 0.35
CA THR A 119 5.29 8.87 -0.48
C THR A 119 4.60 7.60 -0.95
N TYR A 120 4.70 7.27 -2.23
CA TYR A 120 4.19 6.02 -2.79
C TYR A 120 5.08 4.85 -2.35
N ILE A 121 4.49 3.88 -1.66
CA ILE A 121 5.22 2.74 -1.09
C ILE A 121 5.03 1.52 -1.98
N VAL A 122 6.13 0.97 -2.51
CA VAL A 122 6.17 -0.31 -3.21
C VAL A 122 6.90 -1.31 -2.32
N VAL A 123 6.22 -2.37 -1.91
CA VAL A 123 6.82 -3.45 -1.15
C VAL A 123 7.12 -4.61 -2.09
N LEU A 124 8.37 -5.09 -2.05
CA LEU A 124 8.81 -6.22 -2.85
C LEU A 124 9.34 -7.34 -1.96
N HIS A 125 8.98 -8.58 -2.30
CA HIS A 125 9.60 -9.76 -1.70
C HIS A 125 10.13 -10.68 -2.82
N MET A 126 11.47 -10.71 -2.95
CA MET A 126 12.17 -11.40 -4.04
C MET A 126 12.84 -12.69 -3.59
N GLY A 127 12.86 -12.96 -2.29
CA GLY A 127 13.62 -14.05 -1.71
C GLY A 127 13.02 -15.46 -1.92
N GLY A 128 11.75 -15.54 -2.34
CA GLY A 128 11.07 -16.81 -2.52
C GLY A 128 10.70 -17.49 -1.19
N GLU A 129 10.29 -18.77 -1.27
CA GLU A 129 9.91 -19.57 -0.12
C GLU A 129 11.04 -19.66 0.94
N GLU A 130 12.27 -19.77 0.51
CA GLU A 130 13.44 -19.84 1.40
C GLU A 130 13.63 -18.61 2.30
N ARG A 131 13.02 -17.49 1.95
CA ARG A 131 13.05 -16.23 2.73
C ARG A 131 11.74 -15.96 3.47
N ARG A 132 10.87 -16.96 3.59
CA ARG A 132 9.60 -16.90 4.34
C ARG A 132 9.79 -17.48 5.76
N ASP A 133 10.84 -17.02 6.47
CA ASP A 133 11.09 -17.33 7.87
C ASP A 133 10.34 -16.38 8.84
N VAL A 134 10.41 -16.69 10.14
CA VAL A 134 9.73 -15.91 11.19
C VAL A 134 10.14 -14.44 11.17
N LEU A 135 11.41 -14.12 10.95
CA LEU A 135 11.89 -12.73 10.97
C LEU A 135 11.44 -11.98 9.72
N SER A 136 11.51 -12.62 8.56
CA SER A 136 11.00 -12.06 7.31
C SER A 136 9.50 -11.81 7.40
N ASN A 137 8.73 -12.75 7.95
CA ASN A 137 7.29 -12.61 8.10
C ASN A 137 6.91 -11.45 9.01
N GLN A 138 7.63 -11.20 10.12
CA GLN A 138 7.41 -10.02 10.97
C GLN A 138 7.58 -8.71 10.19
N LEU A 139 8.59 -8.63 9.32
CA LEU A 139 8.83 -7.46 8.48
C LEU A 139 7.79 -7.31 7.37
N ILE A 140 7.34 -8.43 6.78
CA ILE A 140 6.27 -8.46 5.79
C ILE A 140 4.94 -7.98 6.41
N GLU A 141 4.57 -8.50 7.58
CA GLU A 141 3.37 -8.10 8.33
C GLU A 141 3.35 -6.61 8.67
N LEU A 142 4.52 -6.04 8.95
CA LEU A 142 4.66 -4.61 9.22
C LEU A 142 4.53 -3.74 7.97
N THR A 143 5.08 -4.18 6.83
CA THR A 143 5.24 -3.36 5.62
C THR A 143 4.12 -3.55 4.61
N ALA A 144 3.76 -4.80 4.30
CA ALA A 144 2.86 -5.12 3.20
C ALA A 144 1.47 -4.49 3.33
N PRO A 145 0.84 -4.42 4.54
CA PRO A 145 -0.45 -3.75 4.70
C PRO A 145 -0.42 -2.23 4.46
N ARG A 146 0.78 -1.62 4.46
CA ARG A 146 0.97 -0.18 4.25
C ARG A 146 1.42 0.16 2.83
N ALA A 147 1.54 -0.84 1.96
CA ALA A 147 1.96 -0.67 0.57
C ALA A 147 0.85 -0.06 -0.29
N HIS A 148 1.25 0.70 -1.31
CA HIS A 148 0.39 1.10 -2.41
C HIS A 148 0.45 0.10 -3.56
N GLN A 149 1.50 -0.73 -3.61
CA GLN A 149 1.72 -1.80 -4.57
C GLN A 149 2.54 -2.91 -3.92
N LEU A 150 2.16 -4.16 -4.16
CA LEU A 150 2.96 -5.34 -3.81
C LEU A 150 3.52 -5.98 -5.08
N ILE A 151 4.79 -6.37 -5.05
CA ILE A 151 5.43 -7.18 -6.10
C ILE A 151 6.15 -8.34 -5.41
N VAL A 152 5.75 -9.56 -5.71
CA VAL A 152 6.29 -10.74 -5.06
C VAL A 152 6.72 -11.79 -6.07
N ARG A 153 7.74 -12.57 -5.72
CA ARG A 153 8.08 -13.75 -6.48
C ARG A 153 7.03 -14.84 -6.24
N GLU A 154 6.66 -15.57 -7.27
CA GLU A 154 5.57 -16.55 -7.28
C GLU A 154 5.65 -17.55 -6.11
N ASP A 155 6.83 -18.13 -5.89
CA ASP A 155 7.09 -19.09 -4.80
C ASP A 155 7.10 -18.47 -3.40
N SER A 156 7.01 -17.14 -3.28
CA SER A 156 6.94 -16.45 -1.99
C SER A 156 5.55 -16.43 -1.37
N ASP A 157 4.52 -16.76 -2.11
CA ASP A 157 3.11 -16.65 -1.69
C ASP A 157 2.36 -18.00 -1.69
N ALA A 158 3.11 -19.11 -1.53
CA ALA A 158 2.53 -20.44 -1.51
C ALA A 158 1.47 -20.64 -0.39
N ASP A 159 1.60 -19.88 0.70
CA ASP A 159 0.65 -19.85 1.82
C ASP A 159 -0.49 -18.82 1.66
N GLY A 160 -0.46 -18.01 0.59
CA GLY A 160 -1.45 -16.98 0.30
C GLY A 160 -1.40 -15.75 1.22
N MET A 161 -0.33 -15.55 1.96
CA MET A 161 -0.18 -14.41 2.88
C MET A 161 -0.23 -13.06 2.15
N PHE A 162 0.54 -12.89 1.08
CA PHE A 162 0.54 -11.66 0.29
C PHE A 162 -0.79 -11.45 -0.44
N ALA A 163 -1.37 -12.51 -1.01
CA ALA A 163 -2.69 -12.44 -1.63
C ALA A 163 -3.77 -12.04 -0.62
N GLY A 164 -3.70 -12.57 0.61
CA GLY A 164 -4.59 -12.21 1.71
C GLY A 164 -4.47 -10.74 2.10
N ILE A 165 -3.25 -10.23 2.29
CA ILE A 165 -2.97 -8.82 2.61
C ILE A 165 -3.45 -7.90 1.47
N ALA A 166 -3.13 -8.25 0.22
CA ALA A 166 -3.52 -7.50 -0.96
C ALA A 166 -5.05 -7.36 -1.06
N LYS A 167 -5.76 -8.47 -0.86
CA LYS A 167 -7.23 -8.51 -0.87
C LYS A 167 -7.83 -7.66 0.26
N ALA A 168 -7.32 -7.82 1.48
CA ALA A 168 -7.83 -7.09 2.65
C ALA A 168 -7.63 -5.58 2.52
N GLY A 169 -6.49 -5.14 1.98
CA GLY A 169 -6.13 -3.72 1.80
C GLY A 169 -6.55 -3.12 0.46
N ASN A 170 -7.16 -3.92 -0.46
CA ASN A 170 -7.37 -3.52 -1.87
C ASN A 170 -6.08 -3.00 -2.52
N ILE A 171 -4.96 -3.67 -2.24
CA ILE A 171 -3.63 -3.31 -2.72
C ILE A 171 -3.35 -4.10 -4.00
N PRO A 172 -2.95 -3.46 -5.11
CA PRO A 172 -2.52 -4.17 -6.30
C PRO A 172 -1.36 -5.12 -5.99
N LEU A 173 -1.50 -6.39 -6.39
CA LEU A 173 -0.47 -7.42 -6.26
C LEU A 173 0.00 -7.84 -7.65
N THR A 174 1.31 -7.75 -7.88
CA THR A 174 1.97 -8.26 -9.07
C THR A 174 2.82 -9.46 -8.68
N VAL A 175 2.57 -10.59 -9.30
CA VAL A 175 3.35 -11.82 -9.12
C VAL A 175 4.31 -11.94 -10.29
N ILE A 176 5.58 -12.26 -9.99
CA ILE A 176 6.63 -12.44 -10.98
C ILE A 176 7.37 -13.76 -10.73
N ASP A 177 7.92 -14.36 -11.77
CA ASP A 177 8.68 -15.60 -11.71
C ASP A 177 10.11 -15.39 -11.20
N ASN A 178 10.73 -14.27 -11.57
CA ASN A 178 12.10 -13.94 -11.16
C ASN A 178 12.36 -12.41 -11.22
N VAL A 179 13.52 -12.00 -10.72
CA VAL A 179 13.93 -10.58 -10.67
C VAL A 179 14.01 -9.89 -12.04
N LEU A 180 14.31 -10.63 -13.11
CA LEU A 180 14.38 -10.04 -14.46
C LEU A 180 13.00 -9.60 -14.96
N SER A 181 11.96 -10.27 -14.49
CA SER A 181 10.55 -9.96 -14.82
C SER A 181 10.04 -8.68 -14.17
N LEU A 182 10.81 -8.06 -13.25
CA LEU A 182 10.51 -6.73 -12.70
C LEU A 182 10.47 -5.63 -13.77
N ARG A 183 11.16 -5.81 -14.91
CA ARG A 183 11.28 -4.77 -15.94
C ARG A 183 9.92 -4.25 -16.39
N LYS A 184 9.01 -5.15 -16.72
CA LYS A 184 7.67 -4.79 -17.23
C LYS A 184 6.83 -4.05 -16.19
N PRO A 185 6.61 -4.57 -14.96
CA PRO A 185 5.91 -3.84 -13.92
C PRO A 185 6.50 -2.46 -13.61
N LEU A 186 7.84 -2.34 -13.61
CA LEU A 186 8.51 -1.05 -13.37
C LEU A 186 8.23 -0.05 -14.50
N GLN A 187 8.32 -0.48 -15.76
CA GLN A 187 7.99 0.38 -16.89
C GLN A 187 6.54 0.84 -16.87
N GLU A 188 5.60 -0.05 -16.57
CA GLU A 188 4.16 0.27 -16.46
C GLU A 188 3.89 1.23 -15.29
N MET A 189 4.58 1.06 -14.17
CA MET A 189 4.43 1.89 -12.97
C MET A 189 4.85 3.35 -13.22
N PHE A 190 5.90 3.57 -14.01
CA PHE A 190 6.43 4.89 -14.35
C PHE A 190 6.00 5.38 -15.74
N ALA A 191 5.23 4.59 -16.52
CA ALA A 191 4.70 5.03 -17.80
C ALA A 191 3.69 6.16 -17.60
N GLY A 192 4.02 7.35 -18.08
CA GLY A 192 3.15 8.53 -18.04
C GLY A 192 3.49 9.52 -16.92
N GLY A 193 4.74 9.47 -16.41
CA GLY A 193 5.34 10.52 -15.59
C GLY A 193 6.15 11.49 -16.44
#